data_6f9a654a7f74f22e83fb3d6a24ff7d03
#
_entry.id   6f9a654a7f74f22e83fb3d6a24ff7d03
#
_cell.length_a   1.000
_cell.length_b   1.000
_cell.length_c   1.000
_cell.angle_alpha   90.00
_cell.angle_beta   90.00
_cell.angle_gamma   90.00
#
_symmetry.space_group_name_H-M   'P 1'
#
loop_
_entity.id
_entity.type
_entity.pdbx_description
1 polymer ?
#
loop_
_entity_poly.entity_id
_entity_poly.type
_entity_poly.pdbx_seq_one_letter_code
_entity_poly.pdbx_strand_id
1 'polypeptide(L)'
;MDSKISKVTIHMVSSLDGFIAKKDGSISWMQSTNNYEKGIHLTDEYITDFLKSIDCYIMGSRTYEHALELGWPYADVPVFVLTHKDREKEKEKVEFYSGDLNKLINEKLKPNFKNIWMVGGTMLTKECLRLGLADEINITIIPIILGDGLLFFDYIGKELLLHLKDVTAFKDGMVELCYEIRKE
;
A
#
# COMPACT_ATOMS: atom_id res chain seq x y z
N MET A 1 -29.89 -4.73 -6.80
CA MET A 1 -28.53 -5.32 -6.74
C MET A 1 -27.58 -4.19 -6.54
N ASP A 2 -27.10 -3.99 -5.31
CA ASP A 2 -26.06 -2.99 -5.06
C ASP A 2 -24.83 -3.37 -5.88
N SER A 3 -24.52 -2.56 -6.88
CA SER A 3 -23.28 -2.72 -7.64
C SER A 3 -22.13 -2.58 -6.64
N LYS A 4 -21.46 -3.67 -6.37
CA LYS A 4 -20.26 -3.68 -5.51
C LYS A 4 -19.22 -2.74 -6.13
N ILE A 5 -19.12 -1.51 -5.63
CA ILE A 5 -18.07 -0.59 -6.06
C ILE A 5 -16.75 -1.16 -5.54
N SER A 6 -15.94 -1.66 -6.46
CA SER A 6 -14.59 -2.13 -6.15
C SER A 6 -13.64 -0.94 -6.07
N LYS A 7 -12.72 -0.99 -5.12
CA LYS A 7 -11.78 0.09 -4.83
C LYS A 7 -10.35 -0.43 -4.72
N VAL A 8 -9.43 0.24 -5.40
CA VAL A 8 -7.99 0.02 -5.30
C VAL A 8 -7.38 1.13 -4.45
N THR A 9 -6.87 0.77 -3.28
CA THR A 9 -6.22 1.69 -2.36
C THR A 9 -4.71 1.43 -2.36
N ILE A 10 -3.91 2.44 -2.64
CA ILE A 10 -2.47 2.44 -2.38
C ILE A 10 -2.30 2.78 -0.90
N HIS A 11 -1.80 1.85 -0.11
CA HIS A 11 -1.53 2.09 1.30
C HIS A 11 -0.07 1.79 1.62
N MET A 12 0.64 2.81 2.11
CA MET A 12 2.07 2.74 2.41
C MET A 12 2.40 3.54 3.67
N VAL A 13 3.49 3.13 4.31
CA VAL A 13 4.16 3.89 5.37
C VAL A 13 5.33 4.64 4.76
N SER A 14 5.49 5.92 5.08
CA SER A 14 6.60 6.73 4.58
C SER A 14 7.23 7.61 5.66
N SER A 15 8.47 8.04 5.42
CA SER A 15 9.06 9.18 6.13
C SER A 15 8.35 10.50 5.74
N LEU A 16 8.55 11.55 6.51
CA LEU A 16 7.97 12.88 6.21
C LEU A 16 8.43 13.42 4.85
N ASP A 17 9.66 13.10 4.45
CA ASP A 17 10.25 13.47 3.16
C ASP A 17 9.99 12.46 2.03
N GLY A 18 9.06 11.50 2.23
CA GLY A 18 8.46 10.69 1.18
C GLY A 18 9.19 9.41 0.81
N PHE A 19 10.06 8.87 1.67
CA PHE A 19 10.74 7.60 1.43
C PHE A 19 10.02 6.43 2.12
N ILE A 20 9.99 5.28 1.45
CA ILE A 20 9.39 4.03 1.97
C ILE A 20 10.42 3.04 2.52
N ALA A 21 11.68 3.21 2.17
CA ALA A 21 12.79 2.41 2.66
C ALA A 21 14.10 3.19 2.48
N LYS A 22 15.15 2.80 3.20
CA LYS A 22 16.52 3.25 2.92
C LYS A 22 17.01 2.68 1.59
N LYS A 23 18.15 3.15 1.07
CA LYS A 23 18.74 2.67 -0.19
C LYS A 23 19.01 1.17 -0.21
N ASP A 24 19.36 0.59 0.93
CA ASP A 24 19.59 -0.84 1.10
C ASP A 24 18.29 -1.67 1.23
N GLY A 25 17.12 -1.02 1.18
CA GLY A 25 15.81 -1.63 1.39
C GLY A 25 15.37 -1.74 2.84
N SER A 26 16.22 -1.34 3.80
CA SER A 26 15.92 -1.42 5.24
C SER A 26 14.76 -0.51 5.64
N ILE A 27 13.88 -1.03 6.50
CA ILE A 27 12.73 -0.33 7.11
C ILE A 27 12.88 -0.17 8.63
N SER A 28 14.08 -0.33 9.18
CA SER A 28 14.35 -0.25 10.62
C SER A 28 13.97 1.09 11.28
N TRP A 29 13.72 2.11 10.48
CA TRP A 29 13.30 3.45 10.87
C TRP A 29 11.78 3.58 11.12
N MET A 30 10.97 2.59 10.77
CA MET A 30 9.51 2.63 10.86
C MET A 30 8.96 2.55 12.30
N GLN A 31 9.81 2.68 13.30
CA GLN A 31 9.42 2.73 14.71
C GLN A 31 9.50 4.18 15.20
N SER A 32 8.44 4.65 15.85
CA SER A 32 8.40 5.95 16.48
C SER A 32 8.41 5.82 18.00
N THR A 33 9.24 6.61 18.67
CA THR A 33 9.27 6.77 20.13
C THR A 33 8.69 8.11 20.59
N ASN A 34 8.04 8.83 19.68
CA ASN A 34 7.42 10.11 19.97
C ASN A 34 6.18 9.94 20.86
N ASN A 35 5.73 11.02 21.48
CA ASN A 35 4.52 11.06 22.29
C ASN A 35 3.69 12.31 21.94
N TYR A 36 2.57 12.08 21.27
CA TYR A 36 1.59 13.11 20.97
C TYR A 36 0.31 12.90 21.79
N GLU A 37 0.12 13.70 22.85
CA GLU A 37 -0.94 13.49 23.84
C GLU A 37 -2.36 13.47 23.27
N LYS A 38 -2.62 14.23 22.20
CA LYS A 38 -3.94 14.33 21.56
C LYS A 38 -4.20 13.20 20.55
N GLY A 39 -3.20 12.35 20.26
CA GLY A 39 -3.33 11.23 19.33
C GLY A 39 -4.13 10.07 19.89
N ILE A 40 -4.66 9.23 19.02
CA ILE A 40 -5.28 7.96 19.38
C ILE A 40 -4.22 6.86 19.50
N HIS A 41 -4.52 5.81 20.25
CA HIS A 41 -3.64 4.64 20.30
C HIS A 41 -3.80 3.80 19.03
N LEU A 42 -2.68 3.44 18.41
CA LEU A 42 -2.65 2.38 17.41
C LEU A 42 -2.70 1.04 18.13
N THR A 43 -3.89 0.46 18.24
CA THR A 43 -4.10 -0.81 18.94
C THR A 43 -4.03 -2.00 17.99
N ASP A 44 -3.75 -3.19 18.53
CA ASP A 44 -3.80 -4.45 17.75
C ASP A 44 -5.19 -4.69 17.14
N GLU A 45 -6.25 -4.24 17.83
CA GLU A 45 -7.62 -4.29 17.32
C GLU A 45 -7.79 -3.41 16.07
N TYR A 46 -7.28 -2.17 16.09
CA TYR A 46 -7.29 -1.26 14.95
C TYR A 46 -6.61 -1.89 13.73
N ILE A 47 -5.42 -2.45 13.92
CA ILE A 47 -4.67 -3.12 12.86
C ILE A 47 -5.43 -4.35 12.34
N THR A 48 -5.97 -5.16 13.25
CA THR A 48 -6.71 -6.37 12.90
C THR A 48 -7.97 -6.05 12.09
N ASP A 49 -8.72 -5.03 12.48
CA ASP A 49 -9.94 -4.63 11.77
C ASP A 49 -9.63 -4.02 10.40
N PHE A 50 -8.54 -3.26 10.30
CA PHE A 50 -8.03 -2.80 9.01
C PHE A 50 -7.68 -3.98 8.11
N LEU A 51 -6.89 -4.95 8.56
CA LEU A 51 -6.50 -6.12 7.76
C LEU A 51 -7.70 -6.97 7.35
N LYS A 52 -8.71 -7.14 8.21
CA LYS A 52 -9.96 -7.85 7.88
C LYS A 52 -10.80 -7.14 6.79
N SER A 53 -10.62 -5.83 6.62
CA SER A 53 -11.33 -5.08 5.59
C SER A 53 -10.81 -5.32 4.17
N ILE A 54 -9.63 -5.94 4.03
CA ILE A 54 -8.95 -6.15 2.74
C ILE A 54 -9.36 -7.49 2.14
N ASP A 55 -9.76 -7.49 0.87
CA ASP A 55 -10.19 -8.69 0.15
C ASP A 55 -9.05 -9.34 -0.66
N CYS A 56 -8.08 -8.54 -1.14
CA CYS A 56 -6.88 -9.06 -1.79
C CYS A 56 -5.75 -8.01 -1.80
N TYR A 57 -4.52 -8.49 -2.03
CA TYR A 57 -3.33 -7.67 -2.15
C TYR A 57 -2.72 -7.73 -3.53
N ILE A 58 -2.11 -6.62 -3.96
CA ILE A 58 -1.25 -6.54 -5.14
C ILE A 58 0.11 -6.02 -4.69
N MET A 59 1.18 -6.71 -5.06
CA MET A 59 2.54 -6.29 -4.72
C MET A 59 3.57 -6.70 -5.78
N GLY A 60 4.69 -6.02 -5.79
CA GLY A 60 5.85 -6.40 -6.60
C GLY A 60 6.65 -7.54 -5.94
N SER A 61 7.51 -8.20 -6.72
CA SER A 61 8.30 -9.34 -6.25
C SER A 61 9.23 -9.02 -5.07
N ARG A 62 9.85 -7.82 -5.05
CA ARG A 62 10.69 -7.40 -3.91
C ARG A 62 9.88 -7.19 -2.63
N THR A 63 8.68 -6.64 -2.75
CA THR A 63 7.77 -6.47 -1.61
C THR A 63 7.32 -7.82 -1.07
N TYR A 64 7.07 -8.79 -1.96
CA TYR A 64 6.75 -10.16 -1.58
C TYR A 64 7.90 -10.85 -0.82
N GLU A 65 9.12 -10.77 -1.34
CA GLU A 65 10.33 -11.30 -0.68
C GLU A 65 10.48 -10.70 0.72
N HIS A 66 10.38 -9.38 0.83
CA HIS A 66 10.49 -8.69 2.11
C HIS A 66 9.35 -9.07 3.09
N ALA A 67 8.13 -9.28 2.59
CA ALA A 67 7.02 -9.75 3.41
C ALA A 67 7.27 -11.16 3.99
N LEU A 68 7.91 -12.04 3.25
CA LEU A 68 8.32 -13.36 3.74
C LEU A 68 9.37 -13.24 4.86
N GLU A 69 10.37 -12.37 4.68
CA GLU A 69 11.42 -12.09 5.70
C GLU A 69 10.81 -11.54 7.00
N LEU A 70 9.75 -10.73 6.91
CA LEU A 70 9.02 -10.17 8.06
C LEU A 70 8.02 -11.14 8.71
N GLY A 71 7.94 -12.39 8.25
CA GLY A 71 7.02 -13.39 8.81
C GLY A 71 5.57 -13.23 8.32
N TRP A 72 5.36 -12.59 7.17
CA TRP A 72 4.07 -12.42 6.52
C TRP A 72 3.06 -11.55 7.30
N PRO A 73 3.17 -10.23 7.24
CA PRO A 73 2.33 -9.31 8.03
C PRO A 73 0.91 -9.10 7.45
N TYR A 74 0.52 -9.84 6.42
CA TYR A 74 -0.76 -9.67 5.71
C TYR A 74 -1.80 -10.69 6.15
N ALA A 75 -3.09 -10.34 5.94
CA ALA A 75 -4.20 -11.26 6.17
C ALA A 75 -4.16 -12.47 5.21
N ASP A 76 -4.85 -13.54 5.59
CA ASP A 76 -4.96 -14.76 4.80
C ASP A 76 -6.01 -14.62 3.66
N VAL A 77 -5.73 -13.74 2.72
CA VAL A 77 -6.53 -13.48 1.51
C VAL A 77 -5.67 -13.57 0.25
N PRO A 78 -6.25 -13.64 -0.95
CA PRO A 78 -5.51 -13.72 -2.20
C PRO A 78 -4.47 -12.60 -2.37
N VAL A 79 -3.28 -12.97 -2.85
CA VAL A 79 -2.16 -12.04 -3.10
C VAL A 79 -1.68 -12.22 -4.52
N PHE A 80 -1.66 -11.14 -5.29
CA PHE A 80 -1.16 -11.12 -6.66
C PHE A 80 0.21 -10.44 -6.71
N VAL A 81 1.23 -11.21 -7.05
CA VAL A 81 2.62 -10.74 -7.10
C VAL A 81 3.03 -10.51 -8.56
N LEU A 82 3.26 -9.24 -8.93
CA LEU A 82 3.72 -8.91 -10.27
C LEU A 82 5.21 -9.22 -10.40
N THR A 83 5.52 -10.12 -11.35
CA THR A 83 6.89 -10.55 -11.65
C THR A 83 6.96 -11.16 -13.05
N HIS A 84 8.10 -11.00 -13.71
CA HIS A 84 8.41 -11.70 -14.99
C HIS A 84 9.27 -12.95 -14.75
N LYS A 85 9.58 -13.28 -13.50
CA LYS A 85 10.39 -14.45 -13.15
C LYS A 85 9.48 -15.59 -12.71
N ASP A 86 9.78 -16.79 -13.16
CA ASP A 86 9.19 -17.99 -12.61
C ASP A 86 9.63 -18.17 -11.16
N ARG A 87 8.67 -18.43 -10.28
CA ARG A 87 8.89 -18.57 -8.83
C ARG A 87 8.04 -19.70 -8.29
N GLU A 88 8.56 -20.39 -7.30
CA GLU A 88 7.79 -21.32 -6.50
C GLU A 88 6.91 -20.57 -5.50
N LYS A 89 5.72 -21.12 -5.24
CA LYS A 89 4.78 -20.56 -4.27
C LYS A 89 5.15 -20.98 -2.87
N GLU A 90 5.49 -20.05 -2.01
CA GLU A 90 5.71 -20.32 -0.59
C GLU A 90 4.42 -20.18 0.24
N LYS A 91 3.38 -19.58 -0.32
CA LYS A 91 2.06 -19.40 0.29
C LYS A 91 0.97 -19.84 -0.69
N GLU A 92 -0.02 -20.56 -0.17
CA GLU A 92 -1.08 -21.17 -0.99
C GLU A 92 -1.90 -20.14 -1.78
N LYS A 93 -2.24 -19.01 -1.16
CA LYS A 93 -3.07 -17.94 -1.73
C LYS A 93 -2.30 -16.92 -2.58
N VAL A 94 -1.03 -17.16 -2.85
CA VAL A 94 -0.21 -16.31 -3.73
C VAL A 94 -0.34 -16.75 -5.18
N GLU A 95 -0.58 -15.80 -6.06
CA GLU A 95 -0.55 -15.98 -7.51
C GLU A 95 0.51 -15.04 -8.11
N PHE A 96 1.46 -15.61 -8.86
CA PHE A 96 2.41 -14.83 -9.64
C PHE A 96 1.80 -14.43 -10.97
N TYR A 97 1.91 -13.15 -11.31
CA TYR A 97 1.32 -12.57 -12.50
C TYR A 97 2.37 -11.80 -13.30
N SER A 98 2.51 -12.15 -14.59
CA SER A 98 3.47 -11.52 -15.52
C SER A 98 2.84 -10.67 -16.61
N GLY A 99 1.53 -10.45 -16.54
CA GLY A 99 0.75 -9.74 -17.55
C GLY A 99 0.64 -8.23 -17.28
N ASP A 100 -0.25 -7.61 -18.03
CA ASP A 100 -0.59 -6.20 -17.95
C ASP A 100 -1.33 -5.85 -16.66
N LEU A 101 -0.90 -4.79 -15.95
CA LEU A 101 -1.49 -4.36 -14.68
C LEU A 101 -2.95 -3.89 -14.84
N ASN A 102 -3.27 -3.22 -15.94
CA ASN A 102 -4.63 -2.75 -16.21
C ASN A 102 -5.60 -3.93 -16.38
N LYS A 103 -5.18 -4.96 -17.13
CA LYS A 103 -5.97 -6.18 -17.27
C LYS A 103 -6.13 -6.92 -15.93
N LEU A 104 -5.05 -7.05 -15.18
CA LEU A 104 -5.14 -7.66 -13.85
C LEU A 104 -6.20 -6.96 -13.00
N ILE A 105 -6.11 -5.64 -12.84
CA ILE A 105 -7.00 -4.88 -11.97
C ILE A 105 -8.43 -4.88 -12.50
N ASN A 106 -8.66 -4.53 -13.76
CA ASN A 106 -10.00 -4.29 -14.26
C ASN A 106 -10.75 -5.56 -14.70
N GLU A 107 -10.04 -6.57 -15.24
CA GLU A 107 -10.68 -7.78 -15.75
C GLU A 107 -10.70 -8.93 -14.73
N LYS A 108 -9.72 -8.99 -13.82
CA LYS A 108 -9.59 -10.09 -12.85
C LYS A 108 -9.95 -9.66 -11.42
N LEU A 109 -9.43 -8.52 -10.92
CA LEU A 109 -9.58 -8.19 -9.51
C LEU A 109 -10.88 -7.45 -9.20
N LYS A 110 -11.16 -6.33 -9.87
CA LYS A 110 -12.37 -5.53 -9.62
C LYS A 110 -13.68 -6.31 -9.74
N PRO A 111 -13.86 -7.29 -10.64
CA PRO A 111 -15.07 -8.10 -10.67
C PRO A 111 -15.26 -9.02 -9.45
N ASN A 112 -14.19 -9.38 -8.75
CA ASN A 112 -14.19 -10.39 -7.69
C ASN A 112 -13.97 -9.82 -6.28
N PHE A 113 -13.32 -8.66 -6.14
CA PHE A 113 -12.92 -8.08 -4.85
C PHE A 113 -13.44 -6.65 -4.71
N LYS A 114 -13.80 -6.25 -3.49
CA LYS A 114 -14.25 -4.89 -3.19
C LYS A 114 -13.09 -3.99 -2.76
N ASN A 115 -12.29 -4.44 -1.80
CA ASN A 115 -11.21 -3.69 -1.20
C ASN A 115 -9.86 -4.31 -1.58
N ILE A 116 -9.22 -3.72 -2.57
CA ILE A 116 -7.96 -4.18 -3.13
C ILE A 116 -6.85 -3.29 -2.59
N TRP A 117 -5.91 -3.86 -1.84
CA TRP A 117 -4.75 -3.12 -1.37
C TRP A 117 -3.55 -3.28 -2.31
N MET A 118 -3.21 -2.18 -2.96
CA MET A 118 -1.95 -2.05 -3.69
C MET A 118 -0.83 -1.74 -2.67
N VAL A 119 -0.07 -2.76 -2.30
CA VAL A 119 1.03 -2.63 -1.32
C VAL A 119 2.22 -1.89 -1.92
N GLY A 120 2.45 -2.02 -3.22
CA GLY A 120 3.57 -1.38 -3.92
C GLY A 120 4.70 -2.39 -4.20
N GLY A 121 5.98 -2.07 -4.31
CA GLY A 121 6.81 -0.90 -4.16
C GLY A 121 6.70 0.19 -5.25
N THR A 122 7.69 1.09 -5.23
CA THR A 122 7.71 2.34 -5.99
C THR A 122 7.30 2.20 -7.46
N MET A 123 7.86 1.25 -8.18
CA MET A 123 7.59 1.06 -9.61
C MET A 123 6.14 0.65 -9.88
N LEU A 124 5.59 -0.22 -9.05
CA LEU A 124 4.21 -0.68 -9.18
C LEU A 124 3.22 0.43 -8.81
N THR A 125 3.50 1.18 -7.73
CA THR A 125 2.74 2.37 -7.34
C THR A 125 2.73 3.41 -8.46
N LYS A 126 3.88 3.72 -9.02
CA LYS A 126 4.04 4.63 -10.17
C LYS A 126 3.18 4.22 -11.36
N GLU A 127 3.23 2.95 -11.76
CA GLU A 127 2.47 2.43 -12.89
C GLU A 127 0.96 2.47 -12.61
N CYS A 128 0.55 2.09 -11.40
CA CYS A 128 -0.85 2.15 -10.97
C CYS A 128 -1.41 3.58 -11.06
N LEU A 129 -0.66 4.58 -10.58
CA LEU A 129 -1.05 5.99 -10.63
C LEU A 129 -1.05 6.52 -12.08
N ARG A 130 -0.02 6.19 -12.86
CA ARG A 130 0.11 6.60 -14.26
C ARG A 130 -1.06 6.13 -15.10
N LEU A 131 -1.52 4.90 -14.88
CA LEU A 131 -2.65 4.29 -15.58
C LEU A 131 -4.03 4.68 -14.99
N GLY A 132 -4.08 5.46 -13.90
CA GLY A 132 -5.33 5.86 -13.26
C GLY A 132 -6.11 4.70 -12.63
N LEU A 133 -5.43 3.65 -12.20
CA LEU A 133 -6.03 2.42 -11.65
C LEU A 133 -6.34 2.50 -10.16
N ALA A 134 -5.65 3.38 -9.42
CA ALA A 134 -5.93 3.62 -8.01
C ALA A 134 -7.13 4.53 -7.81
N ASP A 135 -7.90 4.27 -6.79
CA ASP A 135 -9.07 5.04 -6.37
C ASP A 135 -8.75 5.88 -5.11
N GLU A 136 -7.91 5.35 -4.21
CA GLU A 136 -7.51 6.01 -2.96
C GLU A 136 -6.02 5.86 -2.67
N ILE A 137 -5.50 6.79 -1.88
CA ILE A 137 -4.16 6.76 -1.29
C ILE A 137 -4.30 6.93 0.21
N ASN A 138 -3.83 5.93 0.96
CA ASN A 138 -3.63 6.01 2.40
C ASN A 138 -2.13 6.04 2.67
N ILE A 139 -1.66 7.09 3.31
CA ILE A 139 -0.25 7.25 3.66
C ILE A 139 -0.11 7.46 5.16
N THR A 140 0.64 6.57 5.82
CA THR A 140 1.04 6.75 7.22
C THR A 140 2.43 7.36 7.26
N ILE A 141 2.53 8.57 7.78
CA ILE A 141 3.77 9.32 7.87
C ILE A 141 4.39 9.09 9.25
N ILE A 142 5.59 8.51 9.27
CA ILE A 142 6.43 8.41 10.47
C ILE A 142 7.12 9.75 10.71
N PRO A 143 7.22 10.24 11.96
CA PRO A 143 7.82 11.53 12.27
C PRO A 143 9.36 11.50 12.17
N ILE A 144 9.87 11.24 10.97
CA ILE A 144 11.30 11.19 10.64
C ILE A 144 11.55 11.78 9.25
N ILE A 145 12.72 12.38 9.07
CA ILE A 145 13.30 12.74 7.78
C ILE A 145 14.45 11.77 7.53
N LEU A 146 14.39 11.00 6.44
CA LEU A 146 15.44 10.05 6.07
C LEU A 146 16.57 10.72 5.27
N GLY A 147 16.25 11.76 4.51
CA GLY A 147 17.18 12.48 3.65
C GLY A 147 17.54 11.75 2.35
N ASP A 148 17.38 10.44 2.29
CA ASP A 148 17.66 9.61 1.11
C ASP A 148 17.02 8.21 1.24
N GLY A 149 16.71 7.57 0.11
CA GLY A 149 16.08 6.25 0.12
C GLY A 149 15.29 5.92 -1.14
N LEU A 150 14.35 4.99 -1.02
CA LEU A 150 13.40 4.62 -2.06
C LEU A 150 12.15 5.48 -1.90
N LEU A 151 11.80 6.26 -2.93
CA LEU A 151 10.64 7.15 -2.91
C LEU A 151 9.32 6.37 -2.88
N PHE A 152 8.34 6.89 -2.14
CA PHE A 152 6.96 6.46 -2.25
C PHE A 152 6.38 6.85 -3.62
N PHE A 153 6.48 8.13 -3.96
CA PHE A 153 6.07 8.64 -5.27
C PHE A 153 7.31 8.93 -6.12
N ASP A 154 7.48 8.17 -7.19
CA ASP A 154 8.41 8.49 -8.26
C ASP A 154 7.66 9.31 -9.34
N TYR A 155 8.38 9.84 -10.32
CA TYR A 155 7.84 10.64 -11.41
C TYR A 155 6.71 9.92 -12.17
N ILE A 156 5.49 10.44 -12.10
CA ILE A 156 4.30 9.87 -12.77
C ILE A 156 3.92 10.61 -14.07
N GLY A 157 4.53 11.77 -14.33
CA GLY A 157 4.38 12.54 -15.57
C GLY A 157 3.09 13.35 -15.69
N LYS A 158 2.28 13.44 -14.64
CA LYS A 158 1.04 14.21 -14.61
C LYS A 158 0.67 14.61 -13.17
N GLU A 159 -0.17 15.63 -13.05
CA GLU A 159 -0.80 15.99 -11.78
C GLU A 159 -1.99 15.06 -11.49
N LEU A 160 -2.22 14.78 -10.22
CA LEU A 160 -3.41 14.07 -9.72
C LEU A 160 -4.04 14.92 -8.61
N LEU A 161 -5.28 15.32 -8.82
CA LEU A 161 -6.03 16.04 -7.79
C LEU A 161 -6.54 15.05 -6.75
N LEU A 162 -6.36 15.40 -5.48
CA LEU A 162 -6.76 14.59 -4.36
C LEU A 162 -7.85 15.30 -3.55
N HIS A 163 -8.77 14.50 -2.99
CA HIS A 163 -9.75 14.95 -2.01
C HIS A 163 -9.45 14.30 -0.67
N LEU A 164 -9.18 15.11 0.36
CA LEU A 164 -8.94 14.60 1.71
C LEU A 164 -10.24 13.99 2.27
N LYS A 165 -10.18 12.73 2.65
CA LYS A 165 -11.30 11.98 3.24
C LYS A 165 -11.17 11.89 4.75
N ASP A 166 -9.96 11.61 5.25
CA ASP A 166 -9.74 11.41 6.67
C ASP A 166 -8.30 11.72 7.07
N VAL A 167 -8.12 12.08 8.34
CA VAL A 167 -6.83 12.33 8.99
C VAL A 167 -6.85 11.71 10.37
N THR A 168 -5.91 10.81 10.64
CA THR A 168 -5.73 10.21 11.96
C THR A 168 -4.35 10.54 12.51
N ALA A 169 -4.28 11.13 13.69
CA ALA A 169 -3.02 11.33 14.41
C ALA A 169 -2.93 10.29 15.54
N PHE A 170 -1.80 9.59 15.59
CA PHE A 170 -1.53 8.55 16.60
C PHE A 170 -0.67 9.09 17.73
N LYS A 171 -0.75 8.45 18.91
CA LYS A 171 0.01 8.86 20.09
C LYS A 171 1.53 8.79 19.93
N ASP A 172 2.01 7.90 19.11
CA ASP A 172 3.43 7.78 18.75
C ASP A 172 3.91 8.83 17.73
N GLY A 173 3.04 9.81 17.40
CA GLY A 173 3.35 10.91 16.49
C GLY A 173 3.21 10.57 15.01
N MET A 174 2.79 9.36 14.66
CA MET A 174 2.44 9.03 13.28
C MET A 174 1.16 9.78 12.86
N VAL A 175 1.06 10.09 11.57
CA VAL A 175 -0.13 10.68 10.97
C VAL A 175 -0.55 9.87 9.77
N GLU A 176 -1.78 9.38 9.77
CA GLU A 176 -2.38 8.74 8.60
C GLU A 176 -3.25 9.74 7.85
N LEU A 177 -3.06 9.81 6.55
CA LEU A 177 -3.83 10.63 5.62
C LEU A 177 -4.52 9.72 4.61
N CYS A 178 -5.84 9.86 4.49
CA CYS A 178 -6.64 9.15 3.50
C CYS A 178 -7.14 10.13 2.44
N TYR A 179 -6.76 9.90 1.19
CA TYR A 179 -7.18 10.70 0.04
C TYR A 179 -7.91 9.87 -0.99
N GLU A 180 -8.98 10.42 -1.55
CA GLU A 180 -9.58 9.96 -2.79
C GLU A 180 -8.88 10.62 -3.99
N ILE A 181 -8.55 9.84 -5.02
CA ILE A 181 -8.02 10.36 -6.28
C ILE A 181 -9.19 10.82 -7.14
N ARG A 182 -9.23 12.11 -7.45
CA ARG A 182 -10.26 12.65 -8.35
C ARG A 182 -10.00 12.17 -9.76
N LYS A 183 -10.99 11.51 -10.36
CA LYS A 183 -10.99 11.15 -11.78
C LYS A 183 -11.63 12.29 -12.55
N GLU A 184 -10.94 12.75 -13.60
CA GLU A 184 -11.48 13.73 -14.55
C GLU A 184 -12.64 13.13 -15.34
#